data_a6ef98ec5e4f99b317298c8bf391b0ad
#
_entry.id   a6ef98ec5e4f99b317298c8bf391b0ad
#
_cell.length_a   1.000
_cell.length_b   1.000
_cell.length_c   1.000
_cell.angle_alpha   90.00
_cell.angle_beta   90.00
_cell.angle_gamma   90.00
#
_symmetry.space_group_name_H-M   'P 1'
#
loop_
_entity.id
_entity.type
_entity.pdbx_description
1 polymer ?
#
loop_
_entity_poly.entity_id
_entity_poly.type
_entity_poly.pdbx_seq_one_letter_code
_entity_poly.pdbx_strand_id
1 'polypeptide(L)'
;LKLMEQAVPDLVVTDIQMPVMNGLELAKHLYFAYPHVKIVILSGHHEFEYARQAITYKVEDYLLKPLTEEQLRALLHSLEIKLGRVNDSLAQVSAVTDEQLQAEDIAEAIKLYLKQNYMHEITLQDMAGQLHFSVDYLGKCFKKVTGETPLKYLTGLRLNEAKRMLVTCDDMDIKHVGKSVGYSDPHYFSRIFKNKTGMYPSEYRQQWQPPRASN
;
A
#
# COMPACT_ATOMS: atom_id res chain seq x y z
N LEU A 1 16.14 21.18 10.88
CA LEU A 1 15.66 21.61 9.56
C LEU A 1 16.39 22.84 9.05
N LYS A 2 16.62 23.90 9.85
CA LYS A 2 17.38 25.10 9.40
C LYS A 2 18.79 24.81 8.87
N LEU A 3 19.46 23.78 9.37
CA LEU A 3 20.78 23.36 8.86
C LEU A 3 20.70 22.75 7.46
N MET A 4 19.59 22.12 7.12
CA MET A 4 19.39 21.51 5.80
C MET A 4 19.15 22.54 4.68
N GLU A 5 18.80 23.78 5.03
CA GLU A 5 18.74 24.89 4.07
C GLU A 5 20.16 25.32 3.62
N GLN A 6 21.18 25.03 4.42
CA GLN A 6 22.59 25.38 4.15
C GLN A 6 23.36 24.21 3.53
N ALA A 7 23.12 22.99 4.00
CA ALA A 7 23.72 21.78 3.47
C ALA A 7 22.79 20.58 3.72
N VAL A 8 22.44 19.87 2.66
CA VAL A 8 21.64 18.64 2.74
C VAL A 8 22.59 17.47 3.02
N PRO A 9 22.46 16.75 4.15
CA PRO A 9 23.30 15.59 4.45
C PRO A 9 22.81 14.36 3.64
N ASP A 10 23.70 13.40 3.42
CA ASP A 10 23.35 12.10 2.82
C ASP A 10 22.62 11.19 3.81
N LEU A 11 22.88 11.35 5.11
CA LEU A 11 22.33 10.54 6.20
C LEU A 11 21.89 11.40 7.37
N VAL A 12 20.71 11.12 7.89
CA VAL A 12 20.19 11.64 9.16
C VAL A 12 19.96 10.50 10.13
N VAL A 13 20.61 10.56 11.28
CA VAL A 13 20.35 9.66 12.41
C VAL A 13 19.61 10.44 13.48
N THR A 14 18.45 9.96 13.89
CA THR A 14 17.58 10.67 14.85
C THR A 14 17.06 9.76 15.95
N ASP A 15 16.86 10.33 17.14
CA ASP A 15 16.07 9.67 18.18
C ASP A 15 14.56 9.84 17.88
N ILE A 16 13.73 8.93 18.35
CA ILE A 16 12.27 9.11 18.32
C ILE A 16 11.85 10.21 19.27
N GLN A 17 12.34 10.16 20.51
CA GLN A 17 11.92 11.10 21.55
C GLN A 17 12.81 12.33 21.55
N MET A 18 12.38 13.38 20.87
CA MET A 18 13.05 14.68 20.85
C MET A 18 12.08 15.82 21.21
N PRO A 19 12.58 16.89 21.87
CA PRO A 19 11.75 18.07 22.13
C PRO A 19 11.32 18.76 20.83
N VAL A 20 10.12 19.35 20.83
CA VAL A 20 9.54 20.15 19.74
C VAL A 20 9.05 19.32 18.54
N MET A 21 9.86 18.43 17.99
CA MET A 21 9.52 17.55 16.87
C MET A 21 10.10 16.17 17.14
N ASN A 22 9.28 15.14 17.12
CA ASN A 22 9.76 13.77 17.30
C ASN A 22 10.46 13.23 16.02
N GLY A 23 11.23 12.15 16.17
CA GLY A 23 12.02 11.58 15.08
C GLY A 23 11.18 11.07 13.90
N LEU A 24 9.95 10.64 14.14
CA LEU A 24 9.03 10.20 13.08
C LEU A 24 8.43 11.38 12.31
N GLU A 25 8.13 12.49 12.99
CA GLU A 25 7.72 13.73 12.33
C GLU A 25 8.86 14.30 11.49
N LEU A 26 10.09 14.22 11.99
CA LEU A 26 11.28 14.58 11.22
C LEU A 26 11.43 13.67 10.00
N ALA A 27 11.34 12.35 10.17
CA ALA A 27 11.41 11.38 9.08
C ALA A 27 10.34 11.64 8.01
N LYS A 28 9.10 11.90 8.43
CA LYS A 28 8.01 12.31 7.54
C LYS A 28 8.38 13.56 6.73
N HIS A 29 8.88 14.59 7.39
CA HIS A 29 9.27 15.83 6.72
C HIS A 29 10.40 15.61 5.70
N LEU A 30 11.43 14.87 6.10
CA LEU A 30 12.56 14.54 5.23
C LEU A 30 12.14 13.70 4.02
N TYR A 31 11.28 12.72 4.22
CA TYR A 31 10.75 11.88 3.16
C TYR A 31 10.10 12.68 2.02
N PHE A 32 9.36 13.75 2.35
CA PHE A 32 8.69 14.59 1.34
C PHE A 32 9.58 15.70 0.78
N ALA A 33 10.40 16.32 1.63
CA ALA A 33 11.20 17.49 1.24
C ALA A 33 12.59 17.11 0.68
N TYR A 34 13.17 16.00 1.13
CA TYR A 34 14.53 15.57 0.82
C TYR A 34 14.60 14.05 0.56
N PRO A 35 14.01 13.56 -0.54
CA PRO A 35 13.82 12.10 -0.78
C PRO A 35 15.13 11.31 -0.96
N HIS A 36 16.26 11.99 -1.17
CA HIS A 36 17.57 11.34 -1.30
C HIS A 36 18.27 11.13 0.05
N VAL A 37 17.82 11.81 1.11
CA VAL A 37 18.41 11.72 2.44
C VAL A 37 18.04 10.38 3.06
N LYS A 38 19.04 9.59 3.44
CA LYS A 38 18.83 8.36 4.19
C LYS A 38 18.51 8.67 5.65
N ILE A 39 17.57 7.97 6.22
CA ILE A 39 17.10 8.24 7.59
C ILE A 39 17.24 6.97 8.42
N VAL A 40 17.87 7.07 9.58
CA VAL A 40 17.96 6.02 10.58
C VAL A 40 17.35 6.51 11.89
N ILE A 41 16.48 5.72 12.47
CA ILE A 41 15.85 6.02 13.75
C ILE A 41 16.49 5.20 14.87
N LEU A 42 16.82 5.88 15.97
CA LEU A 42 17.23 5.25 17.22
C LEU A 42 16.08 5.31 18.22
N SER A 43 15.76 4.19 18.87
CA SER A 43 14.68 4.11 19.86
C SER A 43 15.10 3.41 21.13
N GLY A 44 14.68 3.94 22.27
CA GLY A 44 14.79 3.27 23.57
C GLY A 44 13.64 2.30 23.87
N HIS A 45 12.63 2.23 23.04
CA HIS A 45 11.39 1.49 23.26
C HIS A 45 11.06 0.52 22.13
N HIS A 46 10.57 -0.67 22.49
CA HIS A 46 10.09 -1.71 21.58
C HIS A 46 8.64 -1.42 21.11
N GLU A 47 8.29 -0.18 20.79
CA GLU A 47 6.94 0.13 20.36
C GLU A 47 6.75 -0.20 18.88
N PHE A 48 5.98 -1.22 18.61
CA PHE A 48 5.64 -1.71 17.26
C PHE A 48 5.07 -0.62 16.35
N GLU A 49 4.29 0.30 16.91
CA GLU A 49 3.67 1.41 16.16
C GLU A 49 4.70 2.39 15.59
N TYR A 50 5.80 2.64 16.30
CA TYR A 50 6.87 3.50 15.80
C TYR A 50 7.65 2.82 14.66
N ALA A 51 7.93 1.54 14.78
CA ALA A 51 8.56 0.77 13.71
C ALA A 51 7.68 0.74 12.44
N ARG A 52 6.37 0.57 12.59
CA ARG A 52 5.41 0.59 11.47
C ARG A 52 5.38 1.94 10.76
N GLN A 53 5.38 3.04 11.51
CA GLN A 53 5.43 4.39 10.94
C GLN A 53 6.77 4.68 10.25
N ALA A 54 7.88 4.20 10.82
CA ALA A 54 9.21 4.33 10.23
C ALA A 54 9.28 3.67 8.84
N ILE A 55 8.70 2.50 8.66
CA ILE A 55 8.59 1.81 7.36
C ILE A 55 7.82 2.68 6.36
N THR A 56 6.75 3.34 6.79
CA THR A 56 5.94 4.23 5.92
C THR A 56 6.74 5.39 5.35
N TYR A 57 7.69 5.94 6.11
CA TYR A 57 8.55 7.06 5.69
C TYR A 57 9.90 6.61 5.12
N LYS A 58 10.01 5.33 4.71
CA LYS A 58 11.22 4.75 4.12
C LYS A 58 12.47 5.01 4.96
N VAL A 59 12.32 4.89 6.27
CA VAL A 59 13.46 4.92 7.18
C VAL A 59 14.36 3.74 6.84
N GLU A 60 15.62 4.00 6.63
CA GLU A 60 16.61 3.03 6.17
C GLU A 60 16.83 1.91 7.19
N ASP A 61 16.81 2.29 8.48
CA ASP A 61 16.91 1.34 9.57
C ASP A 61 16.30 1.90 10.87
N TYR A 62 15.85 0.98 11.74
CA TYR A 62 15.27 1.27 13.05
C TYR A 62 16.02 0.49 14.11
N LEU A 63 16.90 1.15 14.85
CA LEU A 63 17.79 0.53 15.80
C LEU A 63 17.36 0.78 17.24
N LEU A 64 17.47 -0.25 18.07
CA LEU A 64 17.16 -0.17 19.49
C LEU A 64 18.39 0.22 20.32
N LYS A 65 18.18 1.12 21.27
CA LYS A 65 19.19 1.46 22.29
C LYS A 65 19.20 0.40 23.41
N PRO A 66 20.39 0.04 23.97
CA PRO A 66 21.72 0.55 23.64
C PRO A 66 22.27 -0.06 22.35
N LEU A 67 22.85 0.79 21.49
CA LEU A 67 23.54 0.34 20.28
C LEU A 67 24.86 -0.33 20.62
N THR A 68 25.12 -1.50 20.02
CA THR A 68 26.43 -2.11 20.04
C THR A 68 27.31 -1.56 18.90
N GLU A 69 28.64 -1.66 19.08
CA GLU A 69 29.59 -1.27 18.04
C GLU A 69 29.38 -2.08 16.76
N GLU A 70 29.05 -3.35 16.89
CA GLU A 70 28.80 -4.28 15.76
C GLU A 70 27.56 -3.85 14.94
N GLN A 71 26.48 -3.47 15.61
CA GLN A 71 25.27 -2.97 14.95
C GLN A 71 25.55 -1.67 14.19
N LEU A 72 26.30 -0.76 14.80
CA LEU A 72 26.68 0.49 14.15
C LEU A 72 27.59 0.24 12.93
N ARG A 73 28.57 -0.67 13.04
CA ARG A 73 29.43 -1.05 11.92
C ARG A 73 28.64 -1.69 10.77
N ALA A 74 27.71 -2.60 11.08
CA ALA A 74 26.87 -3.25 10.09
C ALA A 74 25.98 -2.22 9.35
N LEU A 75 25.39 -1.26 10.08
CA LEU A 75 24.62 -0.17 9.50
C LEU A 75 25.47 0.68 8.55
N LEU A 76 26.62 1.17 9.02
CA LEU A 76 27.49 2.03 8.21
C LEU A 76 27.98 1.30 6.96
N HIS A 77 28.34 0.03 7.06
CA HIS A 77 28.75 -0.78 5.90
C HIS A 77 27.60 -0.95 4.88
N SER A 78 26.40 -1.21 5.36
CA SER A 78 25.19 -1.28 4.52
C SER A 78 24.92 0.06 3.78
N LEU A 79 25.07 1.17 4.50
CA LEU A 79 24.90 2.52 3.94
C LEU A 79 26.01 2.89 2.95
N GLU A 80 27.27 2.54 3.22
CA GLU A 80 28.37 2.74 2.26
C GLU A 80 28.13 2.04 0.93
N ILE A 81 27.65 0.77 0.99
CA ILE A 81 27.29 0.02 -0.21
C ILE A 81 26.15 0.72 -0.98
N LYS A 82 25.17 1.25 -0.27
CA LYS A 82 24.00 1.92 -0.89
C LYS A 82 24.33 3.31 -1.40
N LEU A 83 25.13 4.10 -0.70
CA LEU A 83 25.58 5.43 -1.10
C LEU A 83 26.66 5.35 -2.18
N GLY A 84 27.60 4.40 -2.10
CA GLY A 84 28.67 4.21 -3.10
C GLY A 84 28.16 3.76 -4.46
N ARG A 85 27.04 3.04 -4.53
CA ARG A 85 26.39 2.63 -5.78
C ARG A 85 25.80 3.79 -6.58
N VAL A 86 25.61 4.96 -5.99
CA VAL A 86 25.11 6.16 -6.70
C VAL A 86 26.18 6.77 -7.60
N ASN A 87 27.47 6.50 -7.35
CA ASN A 87 28.58 7.09 -8.11
C ASN A 87 29.14 6.25 -9.27
N ASP A 88 28.73 4.99 -9.40
CA ASP A 88 29.23 4.13 -10.49
C ASP A 88 28.14 3.85 -11.55
N SER A 89 28.51 4.10 -12.81
CA SER A 89 27.66 3.96 -14.01
C SER A 89 27.12 2.53 -14.28
N LEU A 90 27.33 1.57 -13.38
CA LEU A 90 26.77 0.22 -13.36
C LEU A 90 25.46 0.13 -12.56
N ALA A 91 25.03 1.22 -11.92
CA ALA A 91 23.84 1.29 -11.05
C ALA A 91 22.49 1.22 -11.81
N GLN A 92 22.48 1.27 -13.14
CA GLN A 92 21.22 1.22 -13.89
C GLN A 92 20.49 -0.13 -13.77
N VAL A 93 21.19 -1.22 -13.51
CA VAL A 93 20.57 -2.56 -13.36
C VAL A 93 20.07 -2.79 -11.93
N SER A 94 20.78 -2.25 -10.92
CA SER A 94 20.37 -2.39 -9.49
C SER A 94 19.24 -1.44 -9.10
N ALA A 95 19.17 -0.23 -9.67
CA ALA A 95 18.08 0.72 -9.43
C ALA A 95 16.73 0.18 -9.93
N VAL A 96 16.74 -0.57 -11.05
CA VAL A 96 15.52 -1.20 -11.59
C VAL A 96 14.99 -2.30 -10.66
N THR A 97 15.87 -3.04 -9.99
CA THR A 97 15.46 -4.10 -9.05
C THR A 97 14.92 -3.53 -7.73
N ASP A 98 15.52 -2.46 -7.18
CA ASP A 98 15.03 -1.83 -5.95
C ASP A 98 13.70 -1.09 -6.16
N GLU A 99 13.55 -0.36 -7.27
CA GLU A 99 12.26 0.25 -7.63
C GLU A 99 11.18 -0.81 -7.92
N GLN A 100 11.56 -1.96 -8.48
CA GLN A 100 10.63 -3.05 -8.75
C GLN A 100 10.16 -3.70 -7.45
N LEU A 101 11.05 -4.02 -6.52
CA LEU A 101 10.72 -4.56 -5.19
C LEU A 101 9.82 -3.60 -4.41
N GLN A 102 10.13 -2.29 -4.42
CA GLN A 102 9.28 -1.28 -3.77
C GLN A 102 7.90 -1.16 -4.43
N ALA A 103 7.80 -1.28 -5.75
CA ALA A 103 6.51 -1.23 -6.44
C ALA A 103 5.66 -2.47 -6.14
N GLU A 104 6.26 -3.63 -5.96
CA GLU A 104 5.60 -4.88 -5.56
C GLU A 104 5.03 -4.79 -4.14
N ASP A 105 5.80 -4.28 -3.18
CA ASP A 105 5.35 -4.07 -1.80
C ASP A 105 4.16 -3.09 -1.73
N ILE A 106 4.23 -2.00 -2.49
CA ILE A 106 3.14 -1.03 -2.58
C ILE A 106 1.90 -1.66 -3.23
N ALA A 107 2.08 -2.43 -4.28
CA ALA A 107 0.96 -3.12 -4.94
C ALA A 107 0.29 -4.14 -4.00
N GLU A 108 1.06 -4.87 -3.19
CA GLU A 108 0.52 -5.78 -2.18
C GLU A 108 -0.21 -5.03 -1.06
N ALA A 109 0.33 -3.91 -0.58
CA ALA A 109 -0.35 -3.06 0.41
C ALA A 109 -1.70 -2.54 -0.13
N ILE A 110 -1.74 -2.10 -1.39
CA ILE A 110 -2.98 -1.68 -2.06
C ILE A 110 -3.97 -2.85 -2.17
N LYS A 111 -3.52 -4.04 -2.60
CA LYS A 111 -4.38 -5.23 -2.69
C LYS A 111 -4.97 -5.60 -1.34
N LEU A 112 -4.17 -5.54 -0.27
CA LEU A 112 -4.62 -5.83 1.09
C LEU A 112 -5.66 -4.82 1.54
N TYR A 113 -5.40 -3.52 1.35
CA TYR A 113 -6.35 -2.45 1.66
C TYR A 113 -7.69 -2.65 0.92
N LEU A 114 -7.64 -2.93 -0.37
CA LEU A 114 -8.82 -3.16 -1.20
C LEU A 114 -9.61 -4.41 -0.75
N LYS A 115 -8.92 -5.49 -0.41
CA LYS A 115 -9.56 -6.72 0.12
C LYS A 115 -10.26 -6.50 1.47
N GLN A 116 -9.71 -5.65 2.32
CA GLN A 116 -10.29 -5.36 3.63
C GLN A 116 -11.47 -4.38 3.56
N ASN A 117 -11.49 -3.52 2.55
CA ASN A 117 -12.44 -2.40 2.49
C ASN A 117 -13.39 -2.43 1.29
N TYR A 118 -13.38 -3.47 0.44
CA TYR A 118 -14.13 -3.49 -0.83
C TYR A 118 -15.64 -3.25 -0.67
N MET A 119 -16.21 -3.53 0.50
CA MET A 119 -17.63 -3.30 0.81
C MET A 119 -17.98 -1.82 1.03
N HIS A 120 -16.98 -0.96 1.25
CA HIS A 120 -17.15 0.46 1.50
C HIS A 120 -16.91 1.28 0.23
N GLU A 121 -17.37 2.52 0.25
CA GLU A 121 -17.03 3.47 -0.80
C GLU A 121 -15.54 3.83 -0.68
N ILE A 122 -14.75 3.54 -1.71
CA ILE A 122 -13.29 3.74 -1.71
C ILE A 122 -12.94 4.66 -2.87
N THR A 123 -12.23 5.74 -2.58
CA THR A 123 -11.58 6.59 -3.57
C THR A 123 -10.07 6.37 -3.61
N LEU A 124 -9.44 6.77 -4.72
CA LEU A 124 -7.97 6.77 -4.80
C LEU A 124 -7.34 7.74 -3.78
N GLN A 125 -8.07 8.83 -3.44
CA GLN A 125 -7.64 9.77 -2.41
C GLN A 125 -7.62 9.12 -1.02
N ASP A 126 -8.64 8.33 -0.66
CA ASP A 126 -8.67 7.63 0.62
C ASP A 126 -7.50 6.66 0.76
N MET A 127 -7.23 5.88 -0.30
CA MET A 127 -6.06 4.99 -0.34
C MET A 127 -4.75 5.76 -0.22
N ALA A 128 -4.62 6.85 -0.96
CA ALA A 128 -3.43 7.69 -0.94
C ALA A 128 -3.19 8.30 0.44
N GLY A 129 -4.25 8.79 1.10
CA GLY A 129 -4.19 9.30 2.46
C GLY A 129 -3.79 8.24 3.48
N GLN A 130 -4.39 7.05 3.41
CA GLN A 130 -4.11 5.95 4.33
C GLN A 130 -2.71 5.34 4.15
N LEU A 131 -2.27 5.21 2.91
CA LEU A 131 -0.96 4.63 2.58
C LEU A 131 0.15 5.68 2.50
N HIS A 132 -0.19 6.97 2.71
CA HIS A 132 0.73 8.10 2.68
C HIS A 132 1.53 8.26 1.38
N PHE A 133 0.88 7.97 0.25
CA PHE A 133 1.44 8.17 -1.08
C PHE A 133 0.62 9.18 -1.90
N SER A 134 1.18 9.72 -2.97
CA SER A 134 0.36 10.46 -3.93
C SER A 134 -0.51 9.52 -4.76
N VAL A 135 -1.69 9.99 -5.16
CA VAL A 135 -2.65 9.24 -6.01
C VAL A 135 -2.00 8.75 -7.30
N ASP A 136 -1.22 9.63 -7.94
CA ASP A 136 -0.53 9.32 -9.20
C ASP A 136 0.51 8.23 -9.04
N TYR A 137 1.30 8.28 -7.95
CA TYR A 137 2.32 7.28 -7.66
C TYR A 137 1.72 5.90 -7.37
N LEU A 138 0.68 5.83 -6.52
CA LEU A 138 -0.03 4.57 -6.24
C LEU A 138 -0.59 3.93 -7.52
N GLY A 139 -1.23 4.76 -8.36
CA GLY A 139 -1.80 4.30 -9.62
C GLY A 139 -0.76 3.73 -10.56
N LYS A 140 0.40 4.40 -10.69
CA LYS A 140 1.52 3.97 -11.54
C LYS A 140 2.17 2.69 -11.02
N CYS A 141 2.52 2.63 -9.72
CA CYS A 141 3.11 1.44 -9.10
C CYS A 141 2.18 0.23 -9.24
N PHE A 142 0.91 0.38 -8.89
CA PHE A 142 -0.04 -0.71 -8.97
C PHE A 142 -0.21 -1.22 -10.41
N LYS A 143 -0.35 -0.30 -11.39
CA LYS A 143 -0.47 -0.66 -12.80
C LYS A 143 0.79 -1.30 -13.36
N LYS A 144 1.98 -0.86 -12.94
CA LYS A 144 3.27 -1.46 -13.34
C LYS A 144 3.35 -2.93 -12.92
N VAL A 145 2.91 -3.25 -11.70
CA VAL A 145 3.00 -4.60 -11.11
C VAL A 145 1.85 -5.51 -11.55
N THR A 146 0.61 -4.98 -11.57
CA THR A 146 -0.60 -5.80 -11.79
C THR A 146 -1.14 -5.74 -13.22
N GLY A 147 -0.67 -4.79 -14.04
CA GLY A 147 -1.19 -4.54 -15.38
C GLY A 147 -2.50 -3.76 -15.42
N GLU A 148 -3.12 -3.45 -14.28
CA GLU A 148 -4.40 -2.76 -14.20
C GLU A 148 -4.43 -1.69 -13.10
N THR A 149 -5.45 -0.82 -13.13
CA THR A 149 -5.61 0.23 -12.11
C THR A 149 -6.22 -0.33 -10.82
N PRO A 150 -5.95 0.30 -9.64
CA PRO A 150 -6.55 -0.13 -8.37
C PRO A 150 -8.08 -0.20 -8.41
N LEU A 151 -8.76 0.76 -9.05
CA LEU A 151 -10.22 0.76 -9.17
C LEU A 151 -10.75 -0.36 -10.07
N LYS A 152 -10.00 -0.74 -11.11
CA LYS A 152 -10.36 -1.90 -11.95
C LYS A 152 -10.21 -3.19 -11.17
N TYR A 153 -9.14 -3.33 -10.39
CA TYR A 153 -8.92 -4.45 -9.48
C TYR A 153 -10.03 -4.54 -8.42
N LEU A 154 -10.40 -3.41 -7.78
CA LEU A 154 -11.54 -3.34 -6.85
C LEU A 154 -12.84 -3.82 -7.49
N THR A 155 -13.11 -3.40 -8.72
CA THR A 155 -14.28 -3.86 -9.46
C THR A 155 -14.26 -5.38 -9.63
N GLY A 156 -13.10 -5.96 -9.97
CA GLY A 156 -12.92 -7.41 -10.06
C GLY A 156 -13.21 -8.13 -8.75
N LEU A 157 -12.67 -7.63 -7.62
CA LEU A 157 -12.92 -8.18 -6.28
C LEU A 157 -14.42 -8.20 -5.94
N ARG A 158 -15.09 -7.05 -6.13
CA ARG A 158 -16.53 -6.90 -5.86
C ARG A 158 -17.37 -7.86 -6.68
N LEU A 159 -17.06 -7.98 -7.97
CA LEU A 159 -17.82 -8.88 -8.86
C LEU A 159 -17.56 -10.35 -8.55
N ASN A 160 -16.34 -10.73 -8.16
CA ASN A 160 -16.05 -12.11 -7.75
C ASN A 160 -16.82 -12.47 -6.48
N GLU A 161 -16.88 -11.57 -5.51
CA GLU A 161 -17.65 -11.78 -4.29
C GLU A 161 -19.17 -11.79 -4.58
N ALA A 162 -19.65 -10.91 -5.45
CA ALA A 162 -21.04 -10.92 -5.91
C ALA A 162 -21.42 -12.25 -6.56
N LYS A 163 -20.58 -12.81 -7.44
CA LYS A 163 -20.79 -14.13 -8.04
C LYS A 163 -20.91 -15.21 -6.98
N ARG A 164 -20.01 -15.21 -5.98
CA ARG A 164 -20.08 -16.15 -4.87
C ARG A 164 -21.40 -16.03 -4.11
N MET A 165 -21.80 -14.82 -3.72
CA MET A 165 -23.05 -14.57 -2.99
C MET A 165 -24.29 -14.95 -3.79
N LEU A 166 -24.29 -14.66 -5.10
CA LEU A 166 -25.42 -15.03 -5.98
C LEU A 166 -25.68 -16.54 -6.03
N VAL A 167 -24.62 -17.34 -5.88
CA VAL A 167 -24.73 -18.82 -5.92
C VAL A 167 -24.98 -19.42 -4.54
N THR A 168 -24.40 -18.82 -3.47
CA THR A 168 -24.45 -19.42 -2.13
C THR A 168 -25.53 -18.86 -1.22
N CYS A 169 -26.09 -17.67 -1.52
CA CYS A 169 -27.07 -16.98 -0.68
C CYS A 169 -28.39 -16.86 -1.43
N ASP A 170 -29.19 -17.92 -1.40
CA ASP A 170 -30.45 -18.05 -2.18
C ASP A 170 -31.50 -17.02 -1.79
N ASP A 171 -31.61 -16.70 -0.51
CA ASP A 171 -32.63 -15.80 0.03
C ASP A 171 -32.29 -14.32 -0.08
N MET A 172 -31.05 -14.00 -0.49
CA MET A 172 -30.60 -12.62 -0.63
C MET A 172 -31.01 -12.06 -1.98
N ASP A 173 -31.77 -10.97 -2.00
CA ASP A 173 -32.14 -10.32 -3.26
C ASP A 173 -30.93 -9.68 -3.95
N ILE A 174 -31.04 -9.43 -5.25
CA ILE A 174 -29.96 -8.87 -6.08
C ILE A 174 -29.51 -7.50 -5.59
N LYS A 175 -30.45 -6.69 -5.08
CA LYS A 175 -30.17 -5.37 -4.54
C LYS A 175 -29.28 -5.46 -3.29
N HIS A 176 -29.58 -6.40 -2.39
CA HIS A 176 -28.77 -6.64 -1.20
C HIS A 176 -27.39 -7.18 -1.55
N VAL A 177 -27.30 -8.10 -2.53
CA VAL A 177 -25.98 -8.55 -3.02
C VAL A 177 -25.14 -7.37 -3.50
N GLY A 178 -25.71 -6.50 -4.35
CA GLY A 178 -25.01 -5.30 -4.83
C GLY A 178 -24.51 -4.42 -3.69
N LYS A 179 -25.37 -4.16 -2.70
CA LYS A 179 -25.02 -3.33 -1.53
C LYS A 179 -23.91 -3.98 -0.68
N SER A 180 -23.98 -5.28 -0.46
CA SER A 180 -22.99 -6.03 0.35
C SER A 180 -21.60 -6.04 -0.29
N VAL A 181 -21.50 -5.88 -1.60
CA VAL A 181 -20.21 -5.78 -2.29
C VAL A 181 -19.81 -4.35 -2.62
N GLY A 182 -20.47 -3.33 -2.03
CA GLY A 182 -20.07 -1.93 -2.09
C GLY A 182 -20.66 -1.12 -3.24
N TYR A 183 -21.79 -1.54 -3.80
CA TYR A 183 -22.54 -0.73 -4.77
C TYR A 183 -23.82 -0.17 -4.13
N SER A 184 -23.87 1.14 -3.95
CA SER A 184 -25.05 1.84 -3.42
C SER A 184 -26.24 1.85 -4.39
N ASP A 185 -25.97 1.90 -5.71
CA ASP A 185 -26.99 1.87 -6.77
C ASP A 185 -27.14 0.46 -7.39
N PRO A 186 -28.31 -0.20 -7.22
CA PRO A 186 -28.57 -1.52 -7.78
C PRO A 186 -28.58 -1.57 -9.32
N HIS A 187 -28.98 -0.49 -9.98
CA HIS A 187 -29.00 -0.43 -11.45
C HIS A 187 -27.56 -0.33 -11.99
N TYR A 188 -26.72 0.46 -11.32
CA TYR A 188 -25.32 0.57 -11.66
C TYR A 188 -24.60 -0.78 -11.45
N PHE A 189 -24.86 -1.45 -10.31
CA PHE A 189 -24.37 -2.81 -10.06
C PHE A 189 -24.74 -3.79 -11.18
N SER A 190 -26.03 -3.86 -11.52
CA SER A 190 -26.52 -4.80 -12.55
C SER A 190 -25.90 -4.55 -13.92
N ARG A 191 -25.68 -3.28 -14.27
CA ARG A 191 -25.03 -2.88 -15.53
C ARG A 191 -23.56 -3.26 -15.55
N ILE A 192 -22.81 -2.98 -14.48
CA ILE A 192 -21.40 -3.34 -14.38
C ILE A 192 -21.24 -4.86 -14.40
N PHE A 193 -22.07 -5.58 -13.64
CA PHE A 193 -22.04 -7.04 -13.60
C PHE A 193 -22.26 -7.63 -15.00
N LYS A 194 -23.29 -7.17 -15.71
CA LYS A 194 -23.55 -7.61 -17.10
C LYS A 194 -22.39 -7.29 -18.05
N ASN A 195 -21.82 -6.08 -17.96
CA ASN A 195 -20.72 -5.68 -18.82
C ASN A 195 -19.46 -6.54 -18.62
N LYS A 196 -19.25 -7.07 -17.40
CA LYS A 196 -18.06 -7.87 -17.07
C LYS A 196 -18.26 -9.37 -17.19
N THR A 197 -19.51 -9.85 -17.05
CA THR A 197 -19.82 -11.29 -17.05
C THR A 197 -20.60 -11.74 -18.29
N GLY A 198 -21.14 -10.80 -19.06
CA GLY A 198 -21.99 -11.06 -20.23
C GLY A 198 -23.48 -11.24 -19.89
N MET A 199 -23.86 -11.39 -18.63
CA MET A 199 -25.24 -11.64 -18.19
C MET A 199 -25.63 -10.82 -16.97
N TYR A 200 -26.95 -10.61 -16.77
CA TYR A 200 -27.43 -9.95 -15.56
C TYR A 200 -27.24 -10.81 -14.30
N PRO A 201 -27.15 -10.21 -13.10
CA PRO A 201 -27.00 -10.97 -11.85
C PRO A 201 -28.10 -12.01 -11.63
N SER A 202 -29.34 -11.74 -12.03
CA SER A 202 -30.46 -12.67 -11.95
C SER A 202 -30.29 -13.88 -12.87
N GLU A 203 -29.85 -13.65 -14.11
CA GLU A 203 -29.54 -14.70 -15.09
C GLU A 203 -28.37 -15.57 -14.60
N TYR A 204 -27.33 -14.92 -14.04
CA TYR A 204 -26.19 -15.60 -13.45
C TYR A 204 -26.63 -16.52 -12.30
N ARG A 205 -27.48 -16.04 -11.39
CA ARG A 205 -28.05 -16.84 -10.30
C ARG A 205 -28.77 -18.07 -10.85
N GLN A 206 -29.70 -17.90 -11.78
CA GLN A 206 -30.48 -18.99 -12.36
C GLN A 206 -29.58 -20.07 -13.01
N GLN A 207 -28.54 -19.67 -13.68
CA GLN A 207 -27.65 -20.58 -14.39
C GLN A 207 -26.75 -21.39 -13.46
N TRP A 208 -26.32 -20.84 -12.34
CA TRP A 208 -25.27 -21.41 -11.49
C TRP A 208 -25.77 -21.88 -10.12
N GLN A 209 -27.04 -21.66 -9.79
CA GLN A 209 -27.62 -22.23 -8.59
C GLN A 209 -27.84 -23.74 -8.77
N PRO A 210 -27.42 -24.58 -7.81
CA PRO A 210 -27.78 -25.99 -7.82
C PRO A 210 -29.32 -26.13 -7.72
N PRO A 211 -29.95 -27.13 -8.39
CA PRO A 211 -31.37 -27.34 -8.27
C PRO A 211 -31.76 -27.55 -6.80
N ARG A 212 -32.77 -26.82 -6.34
CA ARG A 212 -33.29 -27.01 -4.97
C ARG A 212 -33.66 -28.47 -4.79
N ALA A 213 -33.11 -29.12 -3.76
CA ALA A 213 -33.58 -30.41 -3.36
C ALA A 213 -35.10 -30.30 -3.06
N SER A 214 -35.91 -30.91 -3.90
CA SER A 214 -37.37 -30.99 -3.69
C SER A 214 -37.58 -31.79 -2.40
N ASN A 215 -38.08 -31.14 -1.36
CA ASN A 215 -38.62 -31.81 -0.16
C ASN A 215 -39.98 -32.35 -0.50
#